data_8b8a8878276cd4a77e41ced016337b2c
#
_entry.id   8b8a8878276cd4a77e41ced016337b2c
#
_cell.length_a   1.000
_cell.length_b   1.000
_cell.length_c   1.000
_cell.angle_alpha   90.00
_cell.angle_beta   90.00
_cell.angle_gamma   90.00
#
_symmetry.space_group_name_H-M   'P 1'
#
loop_
_entity.id
_entity.type
_entity.pdbx_description
1 polymer ?
#
loop_
_entity_poly.entity_id
_entity_poly.type
_entity_poly.pdbx_seq_one_letter_code
_entity_poly.pdbx_strand_id
1 'polypeptide(L)'
;MHTAHRRRGLTAVALAGAAGLVLAGCTSGGAGGGGDADCSDYEQYGTFDNASVEVYATIIDVEADQLVESWADFEECTGITIDYVGTQEAETQINVRVAAGDAPDIMIVPQPGLLQRLIGDGAVVPASAEVEANVDEFWSESWKGYGSVDGTFYAAPLMASVKGYIWYSPADFEENGYEVPETWDDLVALTEEMADNNESQTYRPWCVGFGSGDATGWPGTDWIEDLVLRMHGPEAYDQWVAGELAFASPEVQEAFDAAGEILLNPDFVNGGFGGVESINSTTFQDAGLAILDGNCSLHHQASFYEAQWGEDVEVAEDGDVWAFLTPKFDADAGDSVTGGGEFVAAFNDNEETDAVQQYLSSDTWANIRVGLGGVISANNGVDPSVAGSEIGSQSMEILQGEDTVFRFDGSDLMPAAVGTSSFWTGMVDWIGGDSTSSVTSRIDASYPR
;
A
#
# COMPACT_ATOMS: atom_id res chain seq x y z
N MET A 1 -24.64 28.29 -49.64
CA MET A 1 -24.87 27.79 -50.99
C MET A 1 -24.96 26.27 -50.93
N HIS A 2 -26.17 25.83 -50.97
CA HIS A 2 -26.74 24.74 -51.77
C HIS A 2 -26.28 23.33 -51.44
N THR A 3 -27.10 22.58 -50.77
CA THR A 3 -28.17 21.63 -51.25
C THR A 3 -27.57 20.35 -51.82
N ALA A 4 -28.05 19.13 -51.66
CA ALA A 4 -29.37 18.56 -51.27
C ALA A 4 -29.29 17.03 -51.15
N HIS A 5 -30.11 16.48 -50.29
CA HIS A 5 -30.95 15.30 -50.41
C HIS A 5 -30.67 14.19 -51.47
N ARG A 6 -30.76 12.93 -51.01
CA ARG A 6 -31.79 11.99 -51.51
C ARG A 6 -31.95 10.72 -50.66
N ARG A 7 -33.23 10.48 -50.36
CA ARG A 7 -33.85 9.27 -49.78
C ARG A 7 -34.09 8.20 -50.84
N ARG A 8 -34.43 6.99 -50.35
CA ARG A 8 -35.28 5.87 -50.86
C ARG A 8 -34.54 4.54 -50.87
N GLY A 9 -35.13 3.41 -50.50
CA GLY A 9 -36.46 3.02 -50.16
C GLY A 9 -36.51 1.56 -49.69
N LEU A 10 -37.61 1.23 -49.05
CA LEU A 10 -38.02 -0.09 -48.55
C LEU A 10 -38.13 -1.16 -49.65
N THR A 11 -37.90 -2.42 -49.27
CA THR A 11 -38.74 -3.52 -49.76
C THR A 11 -38.82 -4.63 -48.71
N ALA A 12 -40.04 -4.89 -48.25
CA ALA A 12 -40.42 -6.03 -47.44
C ALA A 12 -40.86 -7.17 -48.38
N VAL A 13 -40.49 -8.40 -48.02
CA VAL A 13 -41.19 -9.60 -48.53
C VAL A 13 -41.40 -10.56 -47.36
N ALA A 14 -42.66 -10.78 -47.04
CA ALA A 14 -43.14 -11.83 -46.17
C ALA A 14 -43.49 -13.08 -47.02
N LEU A 15 -43.15 -14.27 -46.53
CA LEU A 15 -43.84 -15.49 -46.90
C LEU A 15 -43.86 -16.46 -45.69
N ALA A 16 -45.05 -16.92 -45.41
CA ALA A 16 -45.41 -17.88 -44.36
C ALA A 16 -45.25 -19.33 -44.86
N GLY A 17 -45.09 -20.26 -43.89
CA GLY A 17 -45.26 -21.68 -44.22
C GLY A 17 -44.84 -22.67 -43.16
N ALA A 18 -45.81 -23.06 -42.31
CA ALA A 18 -46.10 -24.42 -41.81
C ALA A 18 -45.19 -25.17 -40.83
N ALA A 19 -45.82 -25.48 -39.78
CA ALA A 19 -45.66 -26.39 -38.66
C ALA A 19 -44.93 -27.73 -38.89
N GLY A 20 -44.15 -28.12 -37.84
CA GLY A 20 -43.61 -29.47 -37.62
C GLY A 20 -43.17 -29.57 -36.19
N LEU A 21 -44.06 -30.11 -35.30
CA LEU A 21 -43.71 -30.50 -33.95
C LEU A 21 -42.84 -31.77 -33.98
N VAL A 22 -41.62 -31.70 -33.42
CA VAL A 22 -40.92 -32.89 -32.91
C VAL A 22 -40.34 -32.50 -31.54
N LEU A 23 -40.86 -33.17 -30.51
CA LEU A 23 -40.30 -33.20 -29.18
C LEU A 23 -39.05 -34.08 -29.18
N ALA A 24 -37.89 -33.53 -28.87
CA ALA A 24 -36.80 -34.34 -28.31
C ALA A 24 -35.79 -33.42 -27.57
N GLY A 25 -35.62 -33.60 -26.31
CA GLY A 25 -34.35 -33.61 -25.57
C GLY A 25 -33.65 -32.28 -25.33
N CYS A 26 -33.80 -31.79 -24.12
CA CYS A 26 -32.96 -30.79 -23.51
C CYS A 26 -31.48 -31.23 -23.48
N THR A 27 -30.63 -30.48 -24.17
CA THR A 27 -29.26 -30.23 -23.77
C THR A 27 -28.97 -28.79 -24.15
N SER A 28 -29.15 -27.89 -23.21
CA SER A 28 -28.66 -26.52 -23.32
C SER A 28 -27.16 -26.52 -23.07
N GLY A 29 -26.38 -26.61 -24.14
CA GLY A 29 -24.97 -26.23 -24.15
C GLY A 29 -24.88 -24.73 -24.29
N GLY A 30 -24.82 -24.02 -23.22
CA GLY A 30 -24.36 -22.64 -23.15
C GLY A 30 -22.84 -22.66 -23.07
N ALA A 31 -22.14 -22.25 -24.13
CA ALA A 31 -20.74 -21.94 -24.08
C ALA A 31 -20.58 -20.53 -23.42
N GLY A 32 -20.42 -20.52 -22.12
CA GLY A 32 -19.87 -19.44 -21.34
C GLY A 32 -18.69 -20.07 -20.59
N GLY A 33 -17.48 -19.67 -20.89
CA GLY A 33 -16.29 -20.09 -20.15
C GLY A 33 -16.20 -19.31 -18.83
N GLY A 34 -16.91 -19.78 -17.82
CA GLY A 34 -16.68 -19.57 -16.41
C GLY A 34 -16.65 -20.97 -15.85
N GLY A 35 -15.57 -21.42 -15.27
CA GLY A 35 -15.57 -22.60 -14.40
C GLY A 35 -16.46 -22.22 -13.23
N ASP A 36 -17.43 -23.06 -12.87
CA ASP A 36 -18.13 -22.94 -11.61
C ASP A 36 -17.07 -22.98 -10.50
N ALA A 37 -17.06 -21.98 -9.59
CA ALA A 37 -16.15 -21.95 -8.44
C ALA A 37 -16.33 -23.24 -7.61
N ASP A 38 -15.22 -23.82 -7.12
CA ASP A 38 -15.29 -24.90 -6.16
C ASP A 38 -15.63 -24.34 -4.79
N CYS A 39 -16.89 -24.37 -4.43
CA CYS A 39 -17.36 -23.80 -3.19
C CYS A 39 -17.02 -24.61 -1.93
N SER A 40 -16.27 -25.71 -2.04
CA SER A 40 -15.91 -26.52 -0.86
C SER A 40 -15.10 -25.72 0.17
N ASP A 41 -14.25 -24.80 -0.29
CA ASP A 41 -13.38 -23.98 0.57
C ASP A 41 -14.12 -22.78 1.19
N TYR A 42 -15.37 -22.54 0.78
CA TYR A 42 -16.20 -21.41 1.24
C TYR A 42 -17.40 -21.84 2.12
N GLU A 43 -17.64 -23.16 2.29
CA GLU A 43 -18.79 -23.66 3.07
C GLU A 43 -18.82 -23.14 4.51
N GLN A 44 -17.67 -22.87 5.10
CA GLN A 44 -17.52 -22.37 6.48
C GLN A 44 -18.09 -20.97 6.69
N TYR A 45 -18.18 -20.16 5.64
CA TYR A 45 -18.69 -18.78 5.72
C TYR A 45 -20.22 -18.70 5.62
N GLY A 46 -20.89 -19.82 5.33
CA GLY A 46 -22.34 -19.88 5.18
C GLY A 46 -22.83 -19.48 3.78
N THR A 47 -24.18 -19.41 3.66
CA THR A 47 -24.83 -19.00 2.41
C THR A 47 -25.93 -17.99 2.73
N PHE A 48 -25.95 -16.90 1.99
CA PHE A 48 -26.82 -15.75 2.23
C PHE A 48 -27.70 -15.45 1.00
N ASP A 49 -28.94 -15.03 1.26
CA ASP A 49 -29.86 -14.63 0.20
C ASP A 49 -29.92 -13.09 0.08
N ASN A 50 -29.29 -12.53 -0.97
CA ASN A 50 -29.25 -11.09 -1.24
C ASN A 50 -28.64 -10.24 -0.11
N ALA A 51 -27.58 -10.72 0.52
CA ALA A 51 -26.79 -9.95 1.46
C ALA A 51 -25.82 -9.01 0.72
N SER A 52 -25.55 -7.87 1.32
CA SER A 52 -24.56 -6.91 0.81
C SER A 52 -23.75 -6.36 1.98
N VAL A 53 -22.43 -6.26 1.80
CA VAL A 53 -21.48 -5.73 2.79
C VAL A 53 -20.68 -4.62 2.12
N GLU A 54 -20.76 -3.39 2.64
CA GLU A 54 -19.93 -2.28 2.18
C GLU A 54 -18.52 -2.40 2.74
N VAL A 55 -17.52 -2.51 1.85
CA VAL A 55 -16.09 -2.44 2.21
C VAL A 55 -15.52 -1.11 1.75
N TYR A 56 -15.05 -0.31 2.71
CA TYR A 56 -14.55 1.05 2.51
C TYR A 56 -13.03 1.12 2.71
N ALA A 57 -12.29 1.78 1.80
CA ALA A 57 -10.84 1.82 1.85
C ALA A 57 -10.24 3.07 1.18
N THR A 58 -8.92 3.26 1.39
CA THR A 58 -8.10 4.23 0.63
C THR A 58 -7.61 3.69 -0.71
N ILE A 59 -7.70 2.39 -0.95
CA ILE A 59 -7.19 1.69 -2.11
C ILE A 59 -8.00 2.05 -3.35
N ILE A 60 -7.33 2.45 -4.43
CA ILE A 60 -7.94 2.89 -5.70
C ILE A 60 -7.21 2.29 -6.90
N ASP A 61 -7.72 2.54 -8.10
CA ASP A 61 -7.11 2.18 -9.38
C ASP A 61 -6.82 0.67 -9.51
N VAL A 62 -5.67 0.28 -10.05
CA VAL A 62 -5.31 -1.13 -10.33
C VAL A 62 -5.32 -2.00 -9.07
N GLU A 63 -4.88 -1.46 -7.95
CA GLU A 63 -4.86 -2.20 -6.68
C GLU A 63 -6.29 -2.51 -6.20
N ALA A 64 -7.24 -1.58 -6.42
CA ALA A 64 -8.65 -1.81 -6.13
C ALA A 64 -9.26 -2.88 -7.05
N ASP A 65 -8.91 -2.90 -8.34
CA ASP A 65 -9.39 -3.91 -9.27
C ASP A 65 -8.93 -5.32 -8.85
N GLN A 66 -7.66 -5.48 -8.45
CA GLN A 66 -7.11 -6.73 -7.92
C GLN A 66 -7.75 -7.12 -6.58
N LEU A 67 -8.01 -6.16 -5.70
CA LEU A 67 -8.69 -6.39 -4.44
C LEU A 67 -10.11 -6.95 -4.68
N VAL A 68 -10.87 -6.33 -5.58
CA VAL A 68 -12.22 -6.78 -5.97
C VAL A 68 -12.17 -8.17 -6.63
N GLU A 69 -11.18 -8.44 -7.48
CA GLU A 69 -11.01 -9.77 -8.09
C GLU A 69 -10.77 -10.85 -7.04
N SER A 70 -10.08 -10.54 -5.94
CA SER A 70 -9.66 -11.51 -4.92
C SER A 70 -10.82 -12.16 -4.15
N TRP A 71 -12.03 -11.62 -4.19
CA TRP A 71 -13.19 -12.19 -3.50
C TRP A 71 -14.33 -12.64 -4.41
N ALA A 72 -14.11 -12.67 -5.72
CA ALA A 72 -15.16 -13.05 -6.68
C ALA A 72 -15.73 -14.45 -6.43
N ASP A 73 -14.89 -15.44 -6.13
CA ASP A 73 -15.33 -16.81 -5.83
C ASP A 73 -16.09 -16.88 -4.48
N PHE A 74 -15.68 -16.08 -3.49
CA PHE A 74 -16.38 -15.95 -2.23
C PHE A 74 -17.81 -15.40 -2.44
N GLU A 75 -17.98 -14.36 -3.25
CA GLU A 75 -19.29 -13.80 -3.58
C GLU A 75 -20.18 -14.83 -4.29
N GLU A 76 -19.62 -15.57 -5.28
CA GLU A 76 -20.34 -16.61 -6.01
C GLU A 76 -20.81 -17.72 -5.06
N CYS A 77 -19.97 -18.16 -4.13
CA CYS A 77 -20.23 -19.28 -3.25
C CYS A 77 -21.11 -18.95 -2.05
N THR A 78 -20.98 -17.76 -1.48
CA THR A 78 -21.74 -17.34 -0.29
C THR A 78 -23.04 -16.61 -0.63
N GLY A 79 -23.13 -15.98 -1.81
CA GLY A 79 -24.25 -15.12 -2.19
C GLY A 79 -24.22 -13.74 -1.53
N ILE A 80 -23.13 -13.38 -0.84
CA ILE A 80 -22.88 -12.01 -0.36
C ILE A 80 -22.34 -11.19 -1.51
N THR A 81 -22.83 -9.97 -1.70
CA THR A 81 -22.21 -8.98 -2.58
C THR A 81 -21.35 -8.04 -1.75
N ILE A 82 -20.09 -7.87 -2.12
CA ILE A 82 -19.18 -6.91 -1.49
C ILE A 82 -19.21 -5.60 -2.29
N ASP A 83 -19.88 -4.58 -1.72
CA ASP A 83 -19.94 -3.24 -2.31
C ASP A 83 -18.68 -2.47 -1.94
N TYR A 84 -17.68 -2.49 -2.83
CA TYR A 84 -16.41 -1.80 -2.60
C TYR A 84 -16.50 -0.31 -2.88
N VAL A 85 -16.01 0.51 -1.93
CA VAL A 85 -15.93 1.97 -2.03
C VAL A 85 -14.52 2.44 -1.69
N GLY A 86 -13.71 2.71 -2.73
CA GLY A 86 -12.35 3.23 -2.60
C GLY A 86 -12.28 4.75 -2.81
N THR A 87 -11.59 5.46 -1.92
CA THR A 87 -11.32 6.91 -2.07
C THR A 87 -10.10 7.33 -1.26
N GLN A 88 -9.26 8.19 -1.83
CA GLN A 88 -8.08 8.74 -1.14
C GLN A 88 -8.42 9.56 0.12
N GLU A 89 -9.66 10.01 0.27
CA GLU A 89 -10.13 10.75 1.44
C GLU A 89 -10.76 9.85 2.52
N ALA A 90 -10.66 8.53 2.41
CA ALA A 90 -11.32 7.57 3.30
C ALA A 90 -10.99 7.81 4.79
N GLU A 91 -9.74 8.10 5.11
CA GLU A 91 -9.29 8.33 6.48
C GLU A 91 -9.91 9.59 7.13
N THR A 92 -10.11 10.63 6.34
CA THR A 92 -10.78 11.86 6.80
C THR A 92 -12.28 11.66 6.85
N GLN A 93 -12.85 11.04 5.83
CA GLN A 93 -14.29 10.88 5.68
C GLN A 93 -14.88 9.88 6.67
N ILE A 94 -14.15 8.84 7.10
CA ILE A 94 -14.66 7.84 8.05
C ILE A 94 -15.15 8.50 9.34
N ASN A 95 -14.47 9.52 9.84
CA ASN A 95 -14.88 10.24 11.04
C ASN A 95 -16.24 10.95 10.88
N VAL A 96 -16.47 11.51 9.69
CA VAL A 96 -17.72 12.18 9.34
C VAL A 96 -18.85 11.16 9.21
N ARG A 97 -18.57 10.02 8.57
CA ARG A 97 -19.53 8.93 8.40
C ARG A 97 -19.95 8.35 9.76
N VAL A 98 -18.97 8.01 10.61
CA VAL A 98 -19.24 7.52 11.98
C VAL A 98 -20.07 8.52 12.78
N ALA A 99 -19.71 9.81 12.78
CA ALA A 99 -20.45 10.83 13.49
C ALA A 99 -21.89 11.04 12.96
N ALA A 100 -22.11 10.77 11.67
CA ALA A 100 -23.41 10.82 11.03
C ALA A 100 -24.28 9.56 11.26
N GLY A 101 -23.71 8.49 11.80
CA GLY A 101 -24.36 7.17 11.93
C GLY A 101 -24.49 6.44 10.58
N ASP A 102 -23.58 6.70 9.66
CA ASP A 102 -23.48 6.17 8.29
C ASP A 102 -22.11 5.48 8.10
N ALA A 103 -21.65 4.75 9.13
CA ALA A 103 -20.43 3.96 9.04
C ALA A 103 -20.59 2.84 7.99
N PRO A 104 -19.51 2.43 7.28
CA PRO A 104 -19.54 1.24 6.43
C PRO A 104 -19.72 -0.01 7.29
N ASP A 105 -19.96 -1.16 6.67
CA ASP A 105 -19.95 -2.43 7.38
C ASP A 105 -18.52 -2.82 7.77
N ILE A 106 -17.59 -2.68 6.84
CA ILE A 106 -16.15 -2.94 7.02
C ILE A 106 -15.34 -1.75 6.50
N MET A 107 -14.25 -1.43 7.17
CA MET A 107 -13.18 -0.59 6.62
C MET A 107 -11.86 -1.35 6.61
N ILE A 108 -11.17 -1.27 5.49
CA ILE A 108 -9.74 -1.58 5.42
C ILE A 108 -9.00 -0.35 5.92
N VAL A 109 -8.49 -0.45 7.14
CA VAL A 109 -7.85 0.67 7.87
C VAL A 109 -6.35 0.62 7.60
N PRO A 110 -5.75 1.65 6.99
CA PRO A 110 -4.33 1.62 6.61
C PRO A 110 -3.37 1.80 7.78
N GLN A 111 -3.86 2.30 8.96
CA GLN A 111 -2.97 2.59 10.09
C GLN A 111 -3.53 2.12 11.43
N PRO A 112 -2.72 1.47 12.28
CA PRO A 112 -3.12 1.14 13.65
C PRO A 112 -3.52 2.36 14.50
N GLY A 113 -2.92 3.54 14.30
CA GLY A 113 -3.27 4.77 15.02
C GLY A 113 -4.69 5.25 14.72
N LEU A 114 -5.13 5.16 13.47
CA LEU A 114 -6.53 5.42 13.08
C LEU A 114 -7.48 4.38 13.69
N LEU A 115 -7.10 3.10 13.59
CA LEU A 115 -7.89 2.00 14.15
C LEU A 115 -8.11 2.18 15.67
N GLN A 116 -7.05 2.45 16.42
CA GLN A 116 -7.15 2.69 17.87
C GLN A 116 -8.09 3.84 18.22
N ARG A 117 -8.07 4.91 17.45
CA ARG A 117 -9.00 6.04 17.62
C ARG A 117 -10.44 5.63 17.37
N LEU A 118 -10.73 4.93 16.26
CA LEU A 118 -12.08 4.46 15.93
C LEU A 118 -12.63 3.48 16.98
N ILE A 119 -11.76 2.63 17.54
CA ILE A 119 -12.09 1.76 18.67
C ILE A 119 -12.40 2.58 19.92
N GLY A 120 -11.55 3.57 20.25
CA GLY A 120 -11.74 4.47 21.40
C GLY A 120 -13.04 5.28 21.32
N ASP A 121 -13.49 5.63 20.13
CA ASP A 121 -14.77 6.29 19.86
C ASP A 121 -15.97 5.32 19.92
N GLY A 122 -15.70 4.00 20.06
CA GLY A 122 -16.73 2.97 20.11
C GLY A 122 -17.40 2.70 18.75
N ALA A 123 -16.73 3.01 17.64
CA ALA A 123 -17.23 2.82 16.29
C ALA A 123 -17.00 1.41 15.76
N VAL A 124 -15.88 0.80 16.14
CA VAL A 124 -15.47 -0.55 15.70
C VAL A 124 -15.95 -1.57 16.74
N VAL A 125 -16.50 -2.68 16.28
CA VAL A 125 -16.92 -3.80 17.13
C VAL A 125 -15.79 -4.81 17.30
N PRO A 126 -15.72 -5.55 18.45
CA PRO A 126 -14.77 -6.64 18.58
C PRO A 126 -14.94 -7.70 17.49
N ALA A 127 -13.83 -8.20 16.96
CA ALA A 127 -13.84 -9.28 15.99
C ALA A 127 -14.41 -10.58 16.60
N SER A 128 -14.96 -11.44 15.77
CA SER A 128 -15.48 -12.76 16.21
C SER A 128 -14.34 -13.70 16.64
N ALA A 129 -14.70 -14.77 17.33
CA ALA A 129 -13.74 -15.79 17.73
C ALA A 129 -13.13 -16.52 16.52
N GLU A 130 -13.87 -16.62 15.44
CA GLU A 130 -13.45 -17.23 14.19
C GLU A 130 -12.38 -16.37 13.49
N VAL A 131 -12.57 -15.05 13.42
CA VAL A 131 -11.58 -14.09 12.90
C VAL A 131 -10.32 -14.10 13.77
N GLU A 132 -10.48 -14.07 15.12
CA GLU A 132 -9.34 -14.12 16.04
C GLU A 132 -8.55 -15.43 15.90
N ALA A 133 -9.22 -16.57 15.68
CA ALA A 133 -8.58 -17.86 15.47
C ALA A 133 -7.73 -17.92 14.21
N ASN A 134 -8.19 -17.33 13.09
CA ASN A 134 -7.38 -17.20 11.87
C ASN A 134 -6.08 -16.42 12.14
N VAL A 135 -6.19 -15.33 12.90
CA VAL A 135 -5.02 -14.50 13.22
C VAL A 135 -4.07 -15.22 14.18
N ASP A 136 -4.60 -15.95 15.18
CA ASP A 136 -3.79 -16.76 16.10
C ASP A 136 -3.04 -17.90 15.40
N GLU A 137 -3.59 -18.44 14.31
CA GLU A 137 -2.99 -19.53 13.55
C GLU A 137 -1.89 -19.04 12.58
N PHE A 138 -2.15 -17.93 11.89
CA PHE A 138 -1.35 -17.55 10.73
C PHE A 138 -0.51 -16.27 10.89
N TRP A 139 -0.73 -15.49 11.96
CA TRP A 139 0.00 -14.22 12.14
C TRP A 139 0.83 -14.23 13.42
N SER A 140 1.87 -13.40 13.45
CA SER A 140 2.66 -13.22 14.66
C SER A 140 1.88 -12.46 15.74
N GLU A 141 2.28 -12.64 17.03
CA GLU A 141 1.70 -11.87 18.14
C GLU A 141 1.84 -10.36 17.96
N SER A 142 2.89 -9.91 17.28
CA SER A 142 3.12 -8.48 17.00
C SER A 142 2.03 -7.94 16.09
N TRP A 143 1.74 -8.64 14.98
CA TRP A 143 0.69 -8.26 14.04
C TRP A 143 -0.69 -8.27 14.69
N LYS A 144 -1.01 -9.30 15.47
CA LYS A 144 -2.25 -9.34 16.27
C LYS A 144 -2.34 -8.17 17.25
N GLY A 145 -1.20 -7.77 17.83
CA GLY A 145 -1.11 -6.66 18.77
C GLY A 145 -1.57 -5.33 18.17
N TYR A 146 -1.26 -5.06 16.90
CA TYR A 146 -1.71 -3.83 16.22
C TYR A 146 -3.22 -3.74 16.04
N GLY A 147 -3.90 -4.89 15.88
CA GLY A 147 -5.35 -4.98 15.79
C GLY A 147 -6.07 -5.08 17.14
N SER A 148 -5.34 -4.97 18.27
CA SER A 148 -5.85 -5.17 19.62
C SER A 148 -5.77 -3.91 20.48
N VAL A 149 -6.79 -3.67 21.33
CA VAL A 149 -6.80 -2.58 22.31
C VAL A 149 -7.25 -3.13 23.67
N ASP A 150 -6.49 -2.85 24.73
CA ASP A 150 -6.80 -3.27 26.10
C ASP A 150 -7.08 -4.78 26.25
N GLY A 151 -6.40 -5.61 25.42
CA GLY A 151 -6.53 -7.07 25.44
C GLY A 151 -7.78 -7.60 24.71
N THR A 152 -8.50 -6.75 24.00
CA THR A 152 -9.59 -7.14 23.12
C THR A 152 -9.13 -7.01 21.66
N PHE A 153 -9.39 -8.04 20.86
CA PHE A 153 -9.06 -8.06 19.43
C PHE A 153 -10.22 -7.48 18.60
N TYR A 154 -9.92 -6.60 17.65
CA TYR A 154 -10.91 -5.87 16.84
C TYR A 154 -10.73 -6.03 15.35
N ALA A 155 -9.49 -6.08 14.85
CA ALA A 155 -9.24 -6.04 13.42
C ALA A 155 -8.11 -7.00 13.03
N ALA A 156 -8.37 -7.82 12.02
CA ALA A 156 -7.38 -8.73 11.46
C ALA A 156 -6.41 -7.98 10.56
N PRO A 157 -5.09 -8.26 10.65
CA PRO A 157 -4.16 -7.83 9.60
C PRO A 157 -4.60 -8.38 8.24
N LEU A 158 -4.38 -7.62 7.18
CA LEU A 158 -4.86 -7.95 5.83
C LEU A 158 -3.70 -8.15 4.86
N MET A 159 -3.05 -7.06 4.48
CA MET A 159 -1.88 -7.02 3.61
C MET A 159 -0.72 -6.39 4.35
N ALA A 160 0.48 -6.50 3.79
CA ALA A 160 1.68 -5.92 4.34
C ALA A 160 2.51 -5.26 3.25
N SER A 161 3.46 -4.43 3.66
CA SER A 161 4.49 -3.88 2.79
C SER A 161 5.83 -3.83 3.51
N VAL A 162 6.91 -4.01 2.77
CA VAL A 162 8.27 -3.65 3.20
C VAL A 162 8.55 -2.27 2.66
N LYS A 163 8.94 -1.34 3.51
CA LYS A 163 9.33 0.03 3.17
C LYS A 163 10.85 0.15 3.02
N GLY A 164 11.31 1.27 2.50
CA GLY A 164 12.74 1.52 2.36
C GLY A 164 13.39 0.85 1.16
N TYR A 165 12.63 0.47 0.13
CA TYR A 165 13.22 0.09 -1.16
C TYR A 165 13.67 1.32 -1.94
N ILE A 166 14.79 1.18 -2.65
CA ILE A 166 15.28 2.15 -3.64
C ILE A 166 15.18 1.48 -5.00
N TRP A 167 14.23 1.95 -5.79
CA TRP A 167 13.96 1.49 -7.15
C TRP A 167 14.90 2.14 -8.13
N TYR A 168 15.37 1.37 -9.14
CA TYR A 168 16.32 1.81 -10.15
C TYR A 168 16.15 1.02 -11.46
N SER A 169 16.76 1.49 -12.55
CA SER A 169 16.86 0.71 -13.79
C SER A 169 18.19 -0.06 -13.84
N PRO A 170 18.17 -1.42 -13.87
CA PRO A 170 19.39 -2.22 -14.04
C PRO A 170 20.18 -1.84 -15.30
N ALA A 171 19.48 -1.53 -16.39
CA ALA A 171 20.12 -1.12 -17.65
C ALA A 171 20.86 0.22 -17.53
N ASP A 172 20.29 1.21 -16.79
CA ASP A 172 20.97 2.49 -16.51
C ASP A 172 22.23 2.27 -15.66
N PHE A 173 22.15 1.40 -14.66
CA PHE A 173 23.31 1.03 -13.82
C PHE A 173 24.41 0.35 -14.64
N GLU A 174 24.09 -0.62 -15.49
CA GLU A 174 25.04 -1.30 -16.35
C GLU A 174 25.70 -0.33 -17.35
N GLU A 175 24.92 0.55 -18.01
CA GLU A 175 25.43 1.51 -19.02
C GLU A 175 26.42 2.50 -18.40
N ASN A 176 26.14 2.97 -17.17
CA ASN A 176 26.95 3.97 -16.50
C ASN A 176 28.05 3.36 -15.59
N GLY A 177 28.00 2.05 -15.35
CA GLY A 177 28.92 1.34 -14.48
C GLY A 177 28.69 1.61 -12.99
N TYR A 178 27.45 1.92 -12.61
CA TYR A 178 27.05 2.09 -11.23
C TYR A 178 26.92 0.72 -10.53
N GLU A 179 27.25 0.67 -9.25
CA GLU A 179 27.08 -0.51 -8.40
C GLU A 179 26.02 -0.23 -7.32
N VAL A 180 25.26 -1.25 -6.93
CA VAL A 180 24.31 -1.14 -5.82
C VAL A 180 25.09 -0.84 -4.54
N PRO A 181 24.78 0.25 -3.81
CA PRO A 181 25.54 0.67 -2.64
C PRO A 181 25.32 -0.27 -1.45
N GLU A 182 26.38 -0.57 -0.69
CA GLU A 182 26.33 -1.42 0.50
C GLU A 182 26.09 -0.60 1.78
N THR A 183 26.52 0.68 1.79
CA THR A 183 26.38 1.58 2.92
C THR A 183 25.69 2.89 2.52
N TRP A 184 25.18 3.62 3.52
CA TRP A 184 24.61 4.97 3.30
C TRP A 184 25.64 5.93 2.67
N ASP A 185 26.89 5.88 3.12
CA ASP A 185 27.97 6.70 2.55
C ASP A 185 28.21 6.37 1.07
N ASP A 186 28.11 5.08 0.68
CA ASP A 186 28.21 4.66 -0.72
C ASP A 186 27.00 5.15 -1.54
N LEU A 187 25.79 5.18 -0.95
CA LEU A 187 24.59 5.72 -1.61
C LEU A 187 24.73 7.23 -1.88
N VAL A 188 25.23 7.98 -0.90
CA VAL A 188 25.49 9.42 -1.08
C VAL A 188 26.56 9.65 -2.15
N ALA A 189 27.66 8.88 -2.12
CA ALA A 189 28.71 8.96 -3.14
C ALA A 189 28.20 8.61 -4.54
N LEU A 190 27.35 7.59 -4.67
CA LEU A 190 26.69 7.23 -5.93
C LEU A 190 25.76 8.37 -6.41
N THR A 191 25.01 9.00 -5.50
CA THR A 191 24.15 10.16 -5.82
C THR A 191 24.96 11.33 -6.36
N GLU A 192 26.11 11.64 -5.74
CA GLU A 192 27.03 12.68 -6.21
C GLU A 192 27.60 12.33 -7.60
N GLU A 193 28.01 11.08 -7.79
CA GLU A 193 28.54 10.61 -9.09
C GLU A 193 27.50 10.72 -10.20
N MET A 194 26.24 10.31 -9.95
CA MET A 194 25.13 10.44 -10.89
C MET A 194 24.87 11.90 -11.27
N ALA A 195 24.91 12.81 -10.29
CA ALA A 195 24.74 14.25 -10.53
C ALA A 195 25.87 14.83 -11.38
N ASP A 196 27.13 14.43 -11.12
CA ASP A 196 28.30 14.90 -11.81
C ASP A 196 28.44 14.36 -13.24
N ASN A 197 28.02 13.10 -13.46
CA ASN A 197 28.14 12.41 -14.74
C ASN A 197 27.08 12.83 -15.76
N ASN A 198 25.95 13.42 -15.33
CA ASN A 198 24.86 13.76 -16.23
C ASN A 198 24.85 15.25 -16.60
N GLU A 199 25.16 15.55 -17.88
CA GLU A 199 25.14 16.92 -18.41
C GLU A 199 23.73 17.46 -18.72
N SER A 200 22.68 16.63 -18.59
CA SER A 200 21.29 17.04 -18.83
C SER A 200 20.80 18.00 -17.75
N GLN A 201 20.18 19.08 -18.17
CA GLN A 201 19.60 20.06 -17.23
C GLN A 201 18.28 19.58 -16.61
N THR A 202 17.69 18.53 -17.16
CA THR A 202 16.42 17.95 -16.68
C THR A 202 16.61 16.70 -15.83
N TYR A 203 17.78 16.08 -15.86
CA TYR A 203 18.08 14.92 -15.02
C TYR A 203 18.46 15.34 -13.59
N ARG A 204 18.03 14.53 -12.65
CA ARG A 204 18.50 14.52 -11.25
C ARG A 204 18.58 13.07 -10.78
N PRO A 205 19.53 12.71 -9.88
CA PRO A 205 19.63 11.33 -9.38
C PRO A 205 18.32 10.75 -8.84
N TRP A 206 17.56 11.55 -8.10
CA TRP A 206 16.37 11.08 -7.38
C TRP A 206 15.08 11.66 -7.96
N CYS A 207 14.10 10.78 -8.14
CA CYS A 207 12.71 11.11 -8.33
C CYS A 207 11.97 10.96 -7.00
N VAL A 208 11.33 12.02 -6.53
CA VAL A 208 10.65 12.04 -5.23
C VAL A 208 9.28 12.68 -5.37
N GLY A 209 8.26 12.07 -4.76
CA GLY A 209 6.90 12.60 -4.72
C GLY A 209 6.25 12.31 -3.37
N PHE A 210 5.73 13.37 -2.71
CA PHE A 210 5.01 13.28 -1.44
C PHE A 210 3.51 13.46 -1.60
N GLY A 211 3.04 13.78 -2.81
CA GLY A 211 1.63 14.01 -3.11
C GLY A 211 0.80 12.74 -2.95
N SER A 212 -0.22 12.78 -2.09
CA SER A 212 -1.16 11.69 -1.82
C SER A 212 -2.51 12.22 -1.28
N GLY A 213 -3.10 13.22 -1.96
CA GLY A 213 -4.37 13.80 -1.50
C GLY A 213 -4.27 14.34 -0.07
N ASP A 214 -5.21 13.94 0.80
CA ASP A 214 -5.25 14.35 2.22
C ASP A 214 -4.07 13.78 3.03
N ALA A 215 -3.46 12.68 2.57
CA ALA A 215 -2.31 12.03 3.20
C ALA A 215 -0.96 12.54 2.68
N THR A 216 -0.95 13.64 1.89
CA THR A 216 0.29 14.23 1.37
C THR A 216 1.32 14.43 2.49
N GLY A 217 2.53 13.88 2.29
CA GLY A 217 3.63 13.92 3.26
C GLY A 217 4.04 12.56 3.79
N TRP A 218 3.19 11.53 3.73
CA TRP A 218 3.54 10.19 4.21
C TRP A 218 4.79 9.58 3.52
N PRO A 219 5.06 9.76 2.21
CA PRO A 219 6.31 9.22 1.66
C PRO A 219 7.55 9.90 2.25
N GLY A 220 7.38 11.10 2.80
CA GLY A 220 8.45 11.80 3.51
C GLY A 220 8.70 11.25 4.91
N THR A 221 7.64 10.81 5.63
CA THR A 221 7.82 10.18 6.94
C THR A 221 8.54 8.85 6.81
N ASP A 222 8.28 8.09 5.75
CA ASP A 222 8.97 6.82 5.44
C ASP A 222 10.50 7.00 5.40
N TRP A 223 11.00 8.09 4.80
CA TRP A 223 12.42 8.39 4.82
C TRP A 223 12.98 8.56 6.24
N ILE A 224 12.28 9.34 7.07
CA ILE A 224 12.75 9.61 8.43
C ILE A 224 12.68 8.36 9.29
N GLU A 225 11.62 7.58 9.16
CA GLU A 225 11.38 6.35 9.90
C GLU A 225 12.43 5.28 9.58
N ASP A 226 12.68 5.05 8.28
CA ASP A 226 13.69 4.12 7.82
C ASP A 226 15.07 4.51 8.35
N LEU A 227 15.42 5.80 8.29
CA LEU A 227 16.71 6.29 8.77
C LEU A 227 16.84 6.23 10.30
N VAL A 228 15.79 6.60 11.08
CA VAL A 228 15.83 6.46 12.55
C VAL A 228 16.08 5.01 12.95
N LEU A 229 15.37 4.06 12.33
CA LEU A 229 15.54 2.64 12.63
C LEU A 229 16.94 2.14 12.28
N ARG A 230 17.48 2.50 11.12
CA ARG A 230 18.79 2.04 10.64
C ARG A 230 19.96 2.68 11.36
N MET A 231 19.84 3.96 11.76
CA MET A 231 20.91 4.70 12.45
C MET A 231 20.96 4.38 13.95
N HIS A 232 19.81 4.26 14.59
CA HIS A 232 19.71 4.25 16.07
C HIS A 232 19.12 2.95 16.62
N GLY A 233 18.64 2.06 15.75
CA GLY A 233 18.12 0.74 16.10
C GLY A 233 16.70 0.74 16.68
N PRO A 234 16.17 -0.47 16.95
CA PRO A 234 14.77 -0.64 17.29
C PRO A 234 14.35 -0.02 18.63
N GLU A 235 15.26 0.03 19.62
CA GLU A 235 14.94 0.59 20.94
C GLU A 235 14.70 2.11 20.86
N ALA A 236 15.53 2.84 20.11
CA ALA A 236 15.36 4.27 19.88
C ALA A 236 14.10 4.56 19.07
N TYR A 237 13.87 3.73 18.04
CA TYR A 237 12.65 3.80 17.22
C TYR A 237 11.39 3.64 18.06
N ASP A 238 11.32 2.59 18.88
CA ASP A 238 10.17 2.31 19.76
C ASP A 238 9.89 3.46 20.74
N GLN A 239 10.95 4.03 21.36
CA GLN A 239 10.84 5.18 22.25
C GLN A 239 10.35 6.44 21.52
N TRP A 240 10.79 6.64 20.28
CA TRP A 240 10.36 7.76 19.46
C TRP A 240 8.89 7.64 19.08
N VAL A 241 8.46 6.48 18.61
CA VAL A 241 7.05 6.19 18.29
C VAL A 241 6.15 6.38 19.52
N ALA A 242 6.60 5.94 20.70
CA ALA A 242 5.87 6.13 21.95
C ALA A 242 5.86 7.58 22.49
N GLY A 243 6.60 8.51 21.85
CA GLY A 243 6.77 9.88 22.32
C GLY A 243 7.66 10.03 23.55
N GLU A 244 8.42 8.99 23.90
CA GLU A 244 9.42 9.01 24.98
C GLU A 244 10.74 9.64 24.52
N LEU A 245 11.08 9.47 23.23
CA LEU A 245 12.14 10.18 22.52
C LEU A 245 11.51 11.27 21.66
N ALA A 246 11.91 12.52 21.85
CA ALA A 246 11.31 13.66 21.13
C ALA A 246 11.78 13.73 19.67
N PHE A 247 10.96 14.29 18.76
CA PHE A 247 11.38 14.64 17.41
C PHE A 247 12.56 15.64 17.38
N ALA A 248 12.66 16.50 18.40
CA ALA A 248 13.76 17.43 18.55
C ALA A 248 15.02 16.80 19.21
N SER A 249 15.04 15.48 19.47
CA SER A 249 16.22 14.80 19.99
C SER A 249 17.35 14.73 18.97
N PRO A 250 18.62 14.58 19.39
CA PRO A 250 19.75 14.45 18.47
C PRO A 250 19.55 13.29 17.48
N GLU A 251 19.04 12.16 17.93
CA GLU A 251 18.87 10.94 17.15
C GLU A 251 17.93 11.18 15.95
N VAL A 252 16.77 11.79 16.19
CA VAL A 252 15.81 12.09 15.12
C VAL A 252 16.30 13.24 14.24
N GLN A 253 17.01 14.23 14.80
CA GLN A 253 17.63 15.29 14.00
C GLN A 253 18.70 14.75 13.04
N GLU A 254 19.50 13.77 13.44
CA GLU A 254 20.49 13.11 12.58
C GLU A 254 19.81 12.42 11.39
N ALA A 255 18.65 11.78 11.58
CA ALA A 255 17.87 11.19 10.47
C ALA A 255 17.34 12.26 9.50
N PHE A 256 16.82 13.40 10.03
CA PHE A 256 16.42 14.54 9.19
C PHE A 256 17.61 15.13 8.43
N ASP A 257 18.79 15.24 9.06
CA ASP A 257 19.98 15.77 8.39
C ASP A 257 20.44 14.84 7.26
N ALA A 258 20.43 13.52 7.48
CA ALA A 258 20.77 12.52 6.45
C ALA A 258 19.77 12.53 5.28
N ALA A 259 18.46 12.53 5.56
CA ALA A 259 17.44 12.67 4.51
C ALA A 259 17.57 14.00 3.76
N GLY A 260 17.86 15.07 4.49
CA GLY A 260 17.98 16.42 3.94
C GLY A 260 19.18 16.61 3.01
N GLU A 261 20.25 15.87 3.19
CA GLU A 261 21.40 15.86 2.27
C GLU A 261 20.96 15.50 0.85
N ILE A 262 19.98 14.60 0.72
CA ILE A 262 19.40 14.20 -0.56
C ILE A 262 18.19 15.09 -0.92
N LEU A 263 17.16 15.10 -0.06
CA LEU A 263 15.84 15.66 -0.40
C LEU A 263 15.81 17.18 -0.54
N LEU A 264 16.70 17.91 0.17
CA LEU A 264 16.76 19.35 0.11
C LEU A 264 17.81 19.88 -0.88
N ASN A 265 18.52 18.98 -1.56
CA ASN A 265 19.54 19.36 -2.54
C ASN A 265 18.92 19.51 -3.94
N PRO A 266 18.88 20.73 -4.52
CA PRO A 266 18.28 20.95 -5.84
C PRO A 266 19.05 20.29 -6.99
N ASP A 267 20.29 19.86 -6.76
CA ASP A 267 21.08 19.15 -7.76
C ASP A 267 20.80 17.62 -7.72
N PHE A 268 20.13 17.13 -6.68
CA PHE A 268 19.86 15.70 -6.50
C PHE A 268 18.42 15.30 -6.79
N VAL A 269 17.44 16.20 -6.67
CA VAL A 269 16.02 15.81 -6.72
C VAL A 269 15.25 16.43 -7.87
N ASN A 270 14.28 15.68 -8.34
CA ASN A 270 13.16 16.02 -9.20
C ASN A 270 13.50 16.58 -10.58
N GLY A 271 14.49 15.99 -11.22
CA GLY A 271 14.72 16.19 -12.64
C GLY A 271 13.45 16.01 -13.48
N GLY A 272 13.12 17.00 -14.31
CA GLY A 272 11.91 16.97 -15.13
C GLY A 272 10.63 17.46 -14.46
N PHE A 273 10.52 17.42 -13.13
CA PHE A 273 9.32 17.85 -12.39
C PHE A 273 9.40 19.30 -11.86
N GLY A 274 10.59 19.80 -11.60
CA GLY A 274 10.80 21.14 -11.03
C GLY A 274 11.96 21.14 -10.03
N GLY A 275 11.92 22.02 -9.03
CA GLY A 275 12.88 22.06 -7.93
C GLY A 275 12.45 21.21 -6.75
N VAL A 276 13.13 21.40 -5.60
CA VAL A 276 12.82 20.69 -4.34
C VAL A 276 11.34 20.81 -3.98
N GLU A 277 10.75 21.97 -4.13
CA GLU A 277 9.34 22.23 -3.80
C GLU A 277 8.35 21.39 -4.63
N SER A 278 8.75 20.90 -5.80
CA SER A 278 7.90 20.05 -6.63
C SER A 278 7.62 18.67 -6.02
N ILE A 279 8.44 18.23 -5.05
CA ILE A 279 8.23 17.01 -4.28
C ILE A 279 6.80 16.96 -3.67
N ASN A 280 6.34 18.08 -3.12
CA ASN A 280 5.02 18.17 -2.50
C ASN A 280 3.84 18.07 -3.48
N SER A 281 4.06 18.36 -4.75
CA SER A 281 3.03 18.35 -5.80
C SER A 281 3.13 17.17 -6.76
N THR A 282 4.25 16.47 -6.78
CA THR A 282 4.43 15.23 -7.52
C THR A 282 3.79 14.10 -6.72
N THR A 283 2.89 13.33 -7.34
CA THR A 283 2.27 12.20 -6.66
C THR A 283 3.30 11.09 -6.44
N PHE A 284 3.15 10.31 -5.39
CA PHE A 284 4.06 9.20 -5.14
C PHE A 284 4.00 8.18 -6.28
N GLN A 285 2.81 7.99 -6.88
CA GLN A 285 2.61 7.07 -7.99
C GLN A 285 3.41 7.51 -9.24
N ASP A 286 3.38 8.79 -9.58
CA ASP A 286 4.01 9.30 -10.80
C ASP A 286 5.53 9.48 -10.64
N ALA A 287 6.02 9.66 -9.41
CA ALA A 287 7.40 10.05 -9.17
C ALA A 287 8.41 9.06 -9.76
N GLY A 288 8.33 7.79 -9.41
CA GLY A 288 9.27 6.76 -9.86
C GLY A 288 9.19 6.46 -11.35
N LEU A 289 8.03 6.68 -11.99
CA LEU A 289 7.85 6.40 -13.43
C LEU A 289 8.84 7.18 -14.31
N ALA A 290 9.35 8.30 -13.81
CA ALA A 290 10.35 9.10 -14.51
C ALA A 290 11.73 8.41 -14.65
N ILE A 291 11.98 7.29 -13.96
CA ILE A 291 13.13 6.40 -14.19
C ILE A 291 13.08 5.83 -15.61
N LEU A 292 11.90 5.39 -16.07
CA LEU A 292 11.71 4.83 -17.41
C LEU A 292 11.96 5.86 -18.53
N ASP A 293 11.80 7.15 -18.22
CA ASP A 293 12.09 8.27 -19.12
C ASP A 293 13.55 8.76 -19.05
N GLY A 294 14.38 8.20 -18.16
CA GLY A 294 15.75 8.61 -17.91
C GLY A 294 15.88 10.02 -17.33
N ASN A 295 14.86 10.50 -16.62
CA ASN A 295 14.89 11.81 -15.93
C ASN A 295 15.47 11.71 -14.52
N CYS A 296 15.54 10.52 -13.96
CA CYS A 296 16.19 10.17 -12.70
C CYS A 296 16.62 8.71 -12.73
N SER A 297 17.44 8.28 -11.77
CA SER A 297 17.93 6.89 -11.66
C SER A 297 17.43 6.18 -10.40
N LEU A 298 17.00 6.92 -9.36
CA LEU A 298 16.65 6.38 -8.05
C LEU A 298 15.29 6.90 -7.57
N HIS A 299 14.51 6.00 -6.92
CA HIS A 299 13.22 6.34 -6.30
C HIS A 299 13.04 5.53 -5.01
N HIS A 300 12.93 6.22 -3.86
CA HIS A 300 12.67 5.56 -2.57
C HIS A 300 11.16 5.36 -2.38
N GLN A 301 10.74 4.09 -2.23
CA GLN A 301 9.35 3.74 -2.01
C GLN A 301 9.22 2.30 -1.47
N ALA A 302 8.03 1.92 -1.02
CA ALA A 302 7.74 0.58 -0.50
C ALA A 302 7.62 -0.49 -1.60
N SER A 303 7.54 -1.76 -1.19
CA SER A 303 7.39 -2.92 -2.08
C SER A 303 6.15 -2.83 -2.98
N PHE A 304 5.04 -2.28 -2.49
CA PHE A 304 3.80 -2.12 -3.27
C PHE A 304 3.97 -1.22 -4.50
N TYR A 305 5.06 -0.44 -4.58
CA TYR A 305 5.32 0.38 -5.76
C TYR A 305 5.50 -0.46 -7.04
N GLU A 306 5.77 -1.75 -6.89
CA GLU A 306 5.79 -2.70 -8.00
C GLU A 306 4.54 -2.59 -8.89
N ALA A 307 3.35 -2.41 -8.28
CA ALA A 307 2.09 -2.28 -9.01
C ALA A 307 1.97 -0.98 -9.83
N GLN A 308 2.83 0.03 -9.58
CA GLN A 308 2.79 1.31 -10.28
C GLN A 308 3.53 1.30 -11.62
N TRP A 309 4.40 0.32 -11.87
CA TRP A 309 5.22 0.28 -13.08
C TRP A 309 4.43 0.00 -14.38
N GLY A 310 3.24 -0.57 -14.27
CA GLY A 310 2.40 -0.95 -15.40
C GLY A 310 2.76 -2.32 -16.01
N GLU A 311 1.80 -2.89 -16.73
CA GLU A 311 1.87 -4.28 -17.24
C GLU A 311 3.00 -4.54 -18.25
N ASP A 312 3.49 -3.52 -18.93
CA ASP A 312 4.52 -3.62 -19.99
C ASP A 312 5.96 -3.50 -19.42
N VAL A 313 6.12 -3.29 -18.10
CA VAL A 313 7.42 -3.10 -17.44
C VAL A 313 7.82 -4.37 -16.68
N GLU A 314 8.98 -4.91 -17.02
CA GLU A 314 9.52 -6.10 -16.35
C GLU A 314 10.24 -5.71 -15.06
N VAL A 315 9.70 -6.15 -13.91
CA VAL A 315 10.29 -5.96 -12.59
C VAL A 315 11.14 -7.18 -12.26
N ALA A 316 12.46 -7.11 -12.50
CA ALA A 316 13.41 -8.18 -12.28
C ALA A 316 14.85 -7.63 -12.19
N GLU A 317 15.80 -8.41 -11.64
CA GLU A 317 17.22 -8.01 -11.57
C GLU A 317 17.84 -7.70 -12.93
N ASP A 318 17.36 -8.33 -13.99
CA ASP A 318 17.78 -8.12 -15.37
C ASP A 318 16.64 -7.50 -16.24
N GLY A 319 15.59 -6.97 -15.57
CA GLY A 319 14.43 -6.33 -16.20
C GLY A 319 14.59 -4.83 -16.43
N ASP A 320 13.45 -4.17 -16.63
CA ASP A 320 13.41 -2.72 -16.86
C ASP A 320 13.68 -1.93 -15.58
N VAL A 321 13.15 -2.44 -14.44
CA VAL A 321 13.31 -1.87 -13.11
C VAL A 321 13.57 -2.95 -12.07
N TRP A 322 14.32 -2.59 -11.03
CA TRP A 322 14.58 -3.43 -9.86
C TRP A 322 14.69 -2.56 -8.61
N ALA A 323 14.83 -3.18 -7.44
CA ALA A 323 14.99 -2.43 -6.21
C ALA A 323 15.97 -3.11 -5.24
N PHE A 324 16.62 -2.29 -4.41
CA PHE A 324 17.40 -2.72 -3.27
C PHE A 324 16.93 -1.97 -2.02
N LEU A 325 17.14 -2.54 -0.84
CA LEU A 325 16.80 -1.87 0.41
C LEU A 325 17.76 -0.71 0.69
N THR A 326 17.27 0.34 1.34
CA THR A 326 18.10 1.44 1.85
C THR A 326 19.33 0.86 2.56
N PRO A 327 20.55 1.24 2.17
CA PRO A 327 21.77 0.68 2.72
C PRO A 327 21.97 0.98 4.21
N LYS A 328 22.75 0.16 4.87
CA LYS A 328 23.10 0.30 6.28
C LYS A 328 24.01 1.50 6.51
N PHE A 329 23.91 2.12 7.68
CA PHE A 329 24.90 3.12 8.12
C PHE A 329 26.20 2.49 8.65
N ASP A 330 26.11 1.27 9.18
CA ASP A 330 27.25 0.45 9.61
C ASP A 330 27.12 -0.91 8.93
N ALA A 331 28.10 -1.29 8.11
CA ALA A 331 28.12 -2.54 7.37
C ALA A 331 28.03 -3.79 8.29
N ASP A 332 28.48 -3.65 9.55
CA ASP A 332 28.42 -4.72 10.56
C ASP A 332 27.07 -4.77 11.31
N ALA A 333 26.15 -3.80 11.09
CA ALA A 333 24.83 -3.81 11.68
C ALA A 333 23.96 -4.95 11.14
N GLY A 334 23.02 -5.43 11.99
CA GLY A 334 21.97 -6.36 11.55
C GLY A 334 21.04 -5.72 10.52
N ASP A 335 20.29 -6.53 9.80
CA ASP A 335 19.27 -6.05 8.87
C ASP A 335 18.07 -5.51 9.63
N SER A 336 17.57 -4.37 9.22
CA SER A 336 16.36 -3.76 9.77
C SER A 336 15.53 -3.15 8.64
N VAL A 337 14.23 -3.27 8.75
CA VAL A 337 13.27 -2.70 7.78
C VAL A 337 12.07 -2.11 8.51
N THR A 338 11.58 -1.02 7.98
CA THR A 338 10.24 -0.53 8.31
C THR A 338 9.23 -1.18 7.36
N GLY A 339 7.99 -1.26 7.77
CA GLY A 339 6.92 -1.79 6.94
C GLY A 339 5.56 -1.32 7.42
N GLY A 340 4.57 -1.50 6.60
CA GLY A 340 3.19 -1.14 6.88
C GLY A 340 2.24 -2.29 6.62
N GLY A 341 0.97 -2.03 6.77
CA GLY A 341 -0.08 -2.98 6.45
C GLY A 341 -1.44 -2.49 6.89
N GLU A 342 -2.46 -3.05 6.27
CA GLU A 342 -3.84 -2.71 6.51
C GLU A 342 -4.51 -3.68 7.46
N PHE A 343 -5.61 -3.22 8.06
CA PHE A 343 -6.40 -4.00 9.01
C PHE A 343 -7.88 -3.99 8.62
N VAL A 344 -8.53 -5.14 8.70
CA VAL A 344 -9.97 -5.28 8.43
C VAL A 344 -10.74 -5.06 9.71
N ALA A 345 -11.42 -3.91 9.82
CA ALA A 345 -12.20 -3.51 10.98
C ALA A 345 -13.70 -3.53 10.65
N ALA A 346 -14.51 -4.18 11.47
CA ALA A 346 -15.98 -4.22 11.33
C ALA A 346 -16.65 -3.15 12.21
N PHE A 347 -17.68 -2.49 11.66
CA PHE A 347 -18.46 -1.44 12.34
C PHE A 347 -19.82 -1.94 12.84
N ASN A 348 -20.17 -3.18 12.53
CA ASN A 348 -21.33 -3.88 13.05
C ASN A 348 -21.02 -5.39 13.19
N ASP A 349 -21.93 -6.13 13.84
CA ASP A 349 -21.82 -7.55 14.17
C ASP A 349 -22.85 -8.42 13.42
N ASN A 350 -23.24 -8.02 12.21
CA ASN A 350 -24.13 -8.79 11.36
C ASN A 350 -23.43 -10.08 10.87
N GLU A 351 -24.20 -11.14 10.65
CA GLU A 351 -23.64 -12.44 10.21
C GLU A 351 -22.91 -12.33 8.86
N GLU A 352 -23.41 -11.52 7.91
CA GLU A 352 -22.76 -11.29 6.62
C GLU A 352 -21.46 -10.47 6.74
N THR A 353 -21.42 -9.48 7.63
CA THR A 353 -20.20 -8.69 7.91
C THR A 353 -19.11 -9.56 8.53
N ASP A 354 -19.49 -10.41 9.49
CA ASP A 354 -18.58 -11.35 10.13
C ASP A 354 -18.02 -12.36 9.12
N ALA A 355 -18.86 -12.90 8.23
CA ALA A 355 -18.43 -13.84 7.18
C ALA A 355 -17.39 -13.20 6.24
N VAL A 356 -17.57 -11.92 5.84
CA VAL A 356 -16.59 -11.19 5.02
C VAL A 356 -15.30 -10.93 5.80
N GLN A 357 -15.39 -10.49 7.08
CA GLN A 357 -14.20 -10.27 7.90
C GLN A 357 -13.42 -11.57 8.13
N GLN A 358 -14.13 -12.69 8.39
CA GLN A 358 -13.52 -14.00 8.53
C GLN A 358 -12.81 -14.45 7.26
N TYR A 359 -13.42 -14.26 6.08
CA TYR A 359 -12.79 -14.58 4.80
C TYR A 359 -11.54 -13.75 4.56
N LEU A 360 -11.62 -12.43 4.72
CA LEU A 360 -10.49 -11.51 4.52
C LEU A 360 -9.33 -11.76 5.52
N SER A 361 -9.60 -12.38 6.67
CA SER A 361 -8.55 -12.74 7.65
C SER A 361 -7.89 -14.10 7.38
N SER A 362 -8.38 -14.87 6.40
CA SER A 362 -7.93 -16.24 6.12
C SER A 362 -6.66 -16.31 5.27
N ASP A 363 -5.94 -17.42 5.38
CA ASP A 363 -4.85 -17.78 4.50
C ASP A 363 -5.32 -18.01 3.06
N THR A 364 -6.54 -18.52 2.87
CA THR A 364 -7.17 -18.72 1.56
C THR A 364 -7.26 -17.41 0.80
N TRP A 365 -7.84 -16.36 1.40
CA TRP A 365 -7.89 -15.05 0.78
C TRP A 365 -6.48 -14.48 0.53
N ALA A 366 -5.61 -14.57 1.52
CA ALA A 366 -4.25 -14.03 1.42
C ALA A 366 -3.46 -14.65 0.26
N ASN A 367 -3.58 -15.99 0.05
CA ASN A 367 -2.95 -16.67 -1.10
C ASN A 367 -3.52 -16.18 -2.44
N ILE A 368 -4.84 -16.00 -2.55
CA ILE A 368 -5.48 -15.48 -3.76
C ILE A 368 -4.98 -14.04 -4.03
N ARG A 369 -5.05 -13.16 -3.03
CA ARG A 369 -4.72 -11.75 -3.20
C ARG A 369 -3.23 -11.53 -3.55
N VAL A 370 -2.33 -12.22 -2.87
CA VAL A 370 -0.89 -12.17 -3.18
C VAL A 370 -0.60 -12.72 -4.57
N GLY A 371 -1.29 -13.80 -4.97
CA GLY A 371 -1.15 -14.38 -6.30
C GLY A 371 -1.58 -13.48 -7.46
N LEU A 372 -2.43 -12.47 -7.20
CA LEU A 372 -2.79 -11.43 -8.18
C LEU A 372 -1.69 -10.37 -8.35
N GLY A 373 -0.68 -10.36 -7.47
CA GLY A 373 0.46 -9.46 -7.53
C GLY A 373 0.22 -8.09 -6.89
N GLY A 374 1.28 -7.27 -6.83
CA GLY A 374 1.25 -5.90 -6.33
C GLY A 374 1.13 -5.74 -4.81
N VAL A 375 0.89 -6.81 -4.06
CA VAL A 375 0.86 -6.81 -2.60
C VAL A 375 1.56 -8.03 -2.04
N ILE A 376 1.95 -7.95 -0.78
CA ILE A 376 2.54 -9.03 0.00
C ILE A 376 1.78 -9.24 1.30
N SER A 377 2.05 -10.33 1.99
CA SER A 377 1.44 -10.64 3.27
C SER A 377 2.47 -11.15 4.27
N ALA A 378 2.33 -10.75 5.53
CA ALA A 378 3.06 -11.34 6.67
C ALA A 378 2.33 -12.56 7.28
N ASN A 379 1.28 -13.04 6.61
CA ASN A 379 0.55 -14.25 6.97
C ASN A 379 1.42 -15.49 6.70
N ASN A 380 1.73 -16.27 7.74
CA ASN A 380 2.59 -17.46 7.66
C ASN A 380 1.93 -18.64 6.92
N GLY A 381 0.63 -18.58 6.61
CA GLY A 381 -0.09 -19.53 5.76
C GLY A 381 0.12 -19.29 4.26
N VAL A 382 0.78 -18.20 3.89
CA VAL A 382 1.10 -17.87 2.49
C VAL A 382 2.53 -18.28 2.17
N ASP A 383 2.71 -19.10 1.13
CA ASP A 383 4.03 -19.46 0.62
C ASP A 383 4.59 -18.26 -0.19
N PRO A 384 5.79 -17.71 0.14
CA PRO A 384 6.37 -16.61 -0.61
C PRO A 384 6.44 -16.82 -2.12
N SER A 385 6.53 -18.06 -2.57
CA SER A 385 6.57 -18.41 -4.00
C SER A 385 5.27 -18.14 -4.77
N VAL A 386 4.15 -17.83 -4.07
CA VAL A 386 2.89 -17.43 -4.74
C VAL A 386 2.90 -15.96 -5.12
N ALA A 387 3.81 -15.15 -4.56
CA ALA A 387 4.00 -13.78 -5.00
C ALA A 387 4.30 -13.75 -6.50
N GLY A 388 3.61 -12.88 -7.23
CA GLY A 388 3.71 -12.80 -8.69
C GLY A 388 5.09 -12.30 -9.18
N SER A 389 5.97 -11.87 -8.26
CA SER A 389 7.28 -11.32 -8.54
C SER A 389 8.35 -11.78 -7.57
N GLU A 390 9.60 -11.65 -7.99
CA GLU A 390 10.76 -11.96 -7.15
C GLU A 390 10.89 -10.98 -5.98
N ILE A 391 10.62 -9.68 -6.19
CA ILE A 391 10.67 -8.68 -5.12
C ILE A 391 9.56 -8.88 -4.08
N GLY A 392 8.37 -9.30 -4.52
CA GLY A 392 7.29 -9.70 -3.63
C GLY A 392 7.67 -10.91 -2.78
N SER A 393 8.28 -11.94 -3.40
CA SER A 393 8.77 -13.14 -2.71
C SER A 393 9.84 -12.81 -1.67
N GLN A 394 10.85 -12.01 -2.04
CA GLN A 394 11.90 -11.56 -1.12
C GLN A 394 11.33 -10.72 0.03
N SER A 395 10.37 -9.84 -0.26
CA SER A 395 9.71 -9.01 0.77
C SER A 395 8.95 -9.87 1.79
N MET A 396 8.27 -10.92 1.33
CA MET A 396 7.59 -11.86 2.23
C MET A 396 8.59 -12.66 3.07
N GLU A 397 9.70 -13.11 2.49
CA GLU A 397 10.78 -13.77 3.23
C GLU A 397 11.36 -12.87 4.33
N ILE A 398 11.48 -11.55 4.06
CA ILE A 398 11.90 -10.55 5.05
C ILE A 398 10.89 -10.46 6.19
N LEU A 399 9.58 -10.37 5.89
CA LEU A 399 8.53 -10.21 6.89
C LEU A 399 8.28 -11.47 7.72
N GLN A 400 8.48 -12.65 7.14
CA GLN A 400 8.31 -13.95 7.80
C GLN A 400 9.62 -14.44 8.47
N GLY A 401 10.76 -13.82 8.15
CA GLY A 401 12.08 -14.20 8.63
C GLY A 401 12.36 -13.75 10.08
N GLU A 402 13.21 -14.51 10.79
CA GLU A 402 13.65 -14.18 12.15
C GLU A 402 14.95 -13.33 12.18
N ASP A 403 15.63 -13.18 11.04
CA ASP A 403 16.96 -12.56 10.96
C ASP A 403 16.90 -11.03 10.80
N THR A 404 15.77 -10.49 10.33
CA THR A 404 15.57 -9.05 10.11
C THR A 404 14.78 -8.42 11.25
N VAL A 405 15.26 -7.29 11.74
CA VAL A 405 14.50 -6.47 12.72
C VAL A 405 13.42 -5.70 11.96
N PHE A 406 12.18 -6.14 12.10
CA PHE A 406 11.02 -5.44 11.56
C PHE A 406 10.45 -4.45 12.55
N ARG A 407 10.08 -3.24 12.08
CA ARG A 407 9.24 -2.29 12.81
C ARG A 407 8.13 -1.79 11.90
N PHE A 408 6.92 -1.76 12.45
CA PHE A 408 5.81 -1.11 11.77
C PHE A 408 6.11 0.38 11.61
N ASP A 409 5.64 0.97 10.52
CA ASP A 409 5.69 2.39 10.20
C ASP A 409 5.37 3.25 11.45
N GLY A 410 6.29 4.12 11.81
CA GLY A 410 6.18 4.90 13.05
C GLY A 410 5.03 5.89 13.01
N SER A 411 4.82 6.57 11.89
CA SER A 411 3.72 7.52 11.74
C SER A 411 2.36 6.84 11.85
N ASP A 412 2.25 5.60 11.38
CA ASP A 412 1.03 4.79 11.46
C ASP A 412 0.73 4.29 12.89
N LEU A 413 1.77 4.08 13.69
CA LEU A 413 1.65 3.68 15.10
C LEU A 413 1.43 4.86 16.06
N MET A 414 1.92 6.05 15.72
CA MET A 414 1.79 7.25 16.54
C MET A 414 0.33 7.64 16.71
N PRO A 415 -0.05 8.37 17.78
CA PRO A 415 -1.37 8.98 17.86
C PRO A 415 -1.67 9.76 16.56
N ALA A 416 -2.88 9.61 16.00
CA ALA A 416 -3.25 10.22 14.71
C ALA A 416 -2.99 11.74 14.63
N ALA A 417 -3.08 12.47 15.77
CA ALA A 417 -2.74 13.89 15.82
C ALA A 417 -1.24 14.17 15.56
N VAL A 418 -0.41 13.17 15.74
CA VAL A 418 1.05 13.23 15.51
C VAL A 418 1.38 12.62 14.16
N GLY A 419 1.24 11.32 14.01
CA GLY A 419 1.70 10.57 12.86
C GLY A 419 1.05 11.02 11.56
N THR A 420 -0.27 10.80 11.44
CA THR A 420 -1.03 11.06 10.21
C THR A 420 -1.54 12.52 10.11
N SER A 421 -1.07 13.42 10.95
CA SER A 421 -1.42 14.85 10.90
C SER A 421 -0.18 15.74 10.95
N SER A 422 0.40 15.96 12.15
CA SER A 422 1.47 16.95 12.30
C SER A 422 2.80 16.49 11.67
N PHE A 423 3.07 15.19 11.61
CA PHE A 423 4.28 14.68 10.99
C PHE A 423 4.17 14.76 9.46
N TRP A 424 3.08 14.29 8.84
CA TRP A 424 2.86 14.46 7.40
C TRP A 424 2.92 15.93 6.98
N THR A 425 2.16 16.80 7.67
CA THR A 425 2.21 18.25 7.40
C THR A 425 3.62 18.82 7.63
N GLY A 426 4.32 18.32 8.64
CA GLY A 426 5.69 18.69 8.94
C GLY A 426 6.65 18.39 7.79
N MET A 427 6.51 17.22 7.14
CA MET A 427 7.32 16.86 5.97
C MET A 427 7.04 17.79 4.79
N VAL A 428 5.77 18.11 4.54
CA VAL A 428 5.38 19.09 3.51
C VAL A 428 5.99 20.48 3.77
N ASP A 429 5.91 20.95 5.01
CA ASP A 429 6.47 22.25 5.42
C ASP A 429 8.01 22.25 5.33
N TRP A 430 8.65 21.15 5.69
CA TRP A 430 10.10 20.98 5.62
C TRP A 430 10.62 21.05 4.20
N ILE A 431 10.00 20.33 3.27
CA ILE A 431 10.29 20.45 1.83
C ILE A 431 9.97 21.86 1.31
N GLY A 432 8.95 22.51 1.87
CA GLY A 432 8.58 23.91 1.56
C GLY A 432 9.56 24.97 2.08
N GLY A 433 10.59 24.55 2.85
CA GLY A 433 11.68 25.41 3.32
C GLY A 433 11.64 25.79 4.80
N ASP A 434 10.76 25.19 5.61
CA ASP A 434 10.81 25.32 7.06
C ASP A 434 12.05 24.59 7.61
N SER A 435 12.65 25.14 8.65
CA SER A 435 13.81 24.49 9.28
C SER A 435 13.42 23.21 10.02
N THR A 436 14.29 22.19 10.03
CA THR A 436 14.14 20.94 10.78
C THR A 436 13.76 21.21 12.23
N SER A 437 14.42 22.14 12.91
CA SER A 437 14.11 22.47 14.30
C SER A 437 12.71 23.06 14.52
N SER A 438 12.19 23.81 13.53
CA SER A 438 10.82 24.36 13.58
C SER A 438 9.79 23.26 13.43
N VAL A 439 9.99 22.38 12.44
CA VAL A 439 9.11 21.28 12.11
C VAL A 439 9.03 20.28 13.28
N THR A 440 10.17 19.79 13.74
CA THR A 440 10.24 18.79 14.82
C THR A 440 9.65 19.31 16.14
N SER A 441 9.86 20.60 16.46
CA SER A 441 9.24 21.21 17.65
C SER A 441 7.72 21.31 17.55
N ARG A 442 7.16 21.51 16.34
CA ARG A 442 5.70 21.51 16.13
C ARG A 442 5.12 20.11 16.27
N ILE A 443 5.82 19.10 15.75
CA ILE A 443 5.40 17.71 15.89
C ILE A 443 5.41 17.29 17.35
N ASP A 444 6.47 17.57 18.11
CA ASP A 444 6.53 17.30 19.56
C ASP A 444 5.38 17.96 20.34
N ALA A 445 4.94 19.14 19.93
CA ALA A 445 3.86 19.86 20.59
C ALA A 445 2.48 19.25 20.34
N SER A 446 2.34 18.37 19.36
CA SER A 446 1.06 17.73 18.95
C SER A 446 0.76 16.44 19.73
N TYR A 447 1.74 15.87 20.46
CA TYR A 447 1.47 14.70 21.28
C TYR A 447 0.37 14.97 22.31
N PRO A 448 -0.60 14.06 22.44
CA PRO A 448 -1.64 14.14 23.48
C PRO A 448 -1.01 14.21 24.87
N ARG A 449 -1.55 15.10 25.72
CA ARG A 449 -1.05 15.32 27.11
C ARG A 449 -1.91 14.58 28.10
#